data_2196ed26929a5e0c428d7dfe4196260c
#
_entry.id   2196ed26929a5e0c428d7dfe4196260c
#
_cell.length_a   1.000
_cell.length_b   1.000
_cell.length_c   1.000
_cell.angle_alpha   90.00
_cell.angle_beta   90.00
_cell.angle_gamma   90.00
#
_symmetry.space_group_name_H-M   'P 1'
#
loop_
_entity.id
_entity.type
_entity.pdbx_description
1 polymer ?
#
loop_
_entity_poly.entity_id
_entity_poly.type
_entity_poly.pdbx_seq_one_letter_code
_entity_poly.pdbx_strand_id
1 'polypeptide(L)'
;MQFQFTKLSLASETEMMLLDGDMTTRYGQSSAVGITVALSGDAFRTRLEKNGALVMDHTMLGFESSVTTTIAGHTASRNYTLSTSSPSVRDLYVVVKTITPLVYGADANPVSGSILVTGAASSVTITAVDAASVRLDLSARGDGVITETRTMPWRELEQSL
;
A
#
# COMPACT_ATOMS: atom_id res chain seq x y z
N MET A 1 19.88 -6.70 3.15
CA MET A 1 20.09 -5.93 4.39
C MET A 1 18.84 -6.11 5.22
N GLN A 2 18.98 -6.39 6.51
CA GLN A 2 17.87 -6.56 7.45
C GLN A 2 17.92 -5.42 8.46
N PHE A 3 16.78 -4.83 8.75
CA PHE A 3 16.61 -3.80 9.76
C PHE A 3 15.61 -4.31 10.80
N GLN A 4 15.92 -4.09 12.06
CA GLN A 4 14.99 -4.31 13.15
C GLN A 4 14.75 -2.98 13.86
N PHE A 5 13.50 -2.59 13.93
CA PHE A 5 13.08 -1.39 14.62
C PHE A 5 12.43 -1.81 15.94
N THR A 6 13.07 -1.47 17.05
CA THR A 6 12.51 -1.74 18.37
C THR A 6 12.08 -0.41 18.97
N LYS A 7 10.80 -0.09 18.77
CA LYS A 7 10.17 1.16 19.26
C LYS A 7 10.98 2.42 18.91
N LEU A 8 11.45 2.50 17.65
CA LEU A 8 12.12 3.71 17.19
C LEU A 8 11.14 4.88 17.23
N SER A 9 11.42 5.88 18.04
CA SER A 9 10.62 7.10 18.16
C SER A 9 11.30 8.23 17.41
N LEU A 10 10.54 8.86 16.50
CA LEU A 10 10.91 10.10 15.83
C LEU A 10 9.92 11.16 16.32
N ALA A 11 10.43 12.18 17.03
CA ALA A 11 9.59 13.19 17.66
C ALA A 11 9.97 14.59 17.20
N SER A 12 8.97 15.43 17.01
CA SER A 12 9.04 16.88 16.91
C SER A 12 8.28 17.52 18.09
N GLU A 13 8.15 18.84 18.10
CA GLU A 13 7.40 19.54 19.17
C GLU A 13 5.92 19.11 19.24
N THR A 14 5.33 18.73 18.12
CA THR A 14 3.88 18.48 18.01
C THR A 14 3.54 17.08 17.50
N GLU A 15 4.49 16.34 16.97
CA GLU A 15 4.24 15.04 16.35
C GLU A 15 5.24 14.00 16.86
N MET A 16 4.75 12.79 17.12
CA MET A 16 5.55 11.62 17.48
C MET A 16 5.18 10.46 16.55
N MET A 17 6.19 9.93 15.84
CA MET A 17 6.05 8.70 15.07
C MET A 17 6.81 7.59 15.77
N LEU A 18 6.14 6.47 16.00
CA LEU A 18 6.73 5.24 16.52
C LEU A 18 6.77 4.20 15.41
N LEU A 19 7.94 3.60 15.22
CA LEU A 19 8.16 2.49 14.30
C LEU A 19 8.59 1.27 15.11
N ASP A 20 7.95 0.11 14.86
CA ASP A 20 8.25 -1.14 15.55
C ASP A 20 8.07 -2.32 14.60
N GLY A 21 9.00 -3.28 14.62
CA GLY A 21 8.98 -4.46 13.78
C GLY A 21 10.26 -4.73 13.00
N ASP A 22 10.20 -5.67 12.09
CA ASP A 22 11.32 -6.08 11.24
C ASP A 22 11.07 -5.75 9.77
N MET A 23 12.14 -5.41 9.08
CA MET A 23 12.13 -5.14 7.64
C MET A 23 13.39 -5.66 7.00
N THR A 24 13.24 -6.48 5.99
CA THR A 24 14.33 -6.95 5.13
C THR A 24 14.30 -6.21 3.80
N THR A 25 15.40 -5.57 3.44
CA THR A 25 15.59 -4.95 2.13
C THR A 25 16.52 -5.81 1.29
N ARG A 26 16.11 -6.16 0.09
CA ARG A 26 16.92 -6.87 -0.91
C ARG A 26 17.07 -6.00 -2.15
N TYR A 27 18.29 -5.91 -2.64
CA TYR A 27 18.61 -5.23 -3.89
C TYR A 27 19.00 -6.30 -4.91
N GLY A 28 18.40 -6.23 -6.08
CA GLY A 28 18.69 -7.09 -7.21
C GLY A 28 18.87 -6.27 -8.49
N GLN A 29 19.79 -6.68 -9.36
CA GLN A 29 19.85 -6.16 -10.72
C GLN A 29 19.02 -7.10 -11.59
N SER A 30 17.91 -6.61 -12.09
CA SER A 30 17.04 -7.34 -13.00
C SER A 30 17.51 -7.06 -14.43
N SER A 31 18.33 -7.96 -15.02
CA SER A 31 18.89 -7.81 -16.36
C SER A 31 19.73 -6.53 -16.58
N ALA A 32 20.25 -6.31 -17.78
CA ALA A 32 21.13 -5.17 -18.09
C ALA A 32 20.45 -3.77 -17.98
N VAL A 33 19.19 -3.67 -17.56
CA VAL A 33 18.36 -2.46 -17.77
C VAL A 33 17.62 -1.97 -16.52
N GLY A 34 17.62 -2.70 -15.39
CA GLY A 34 16.80 -2.26 -14.23
C GLY A 34 17.34 -2.67 -12.87
N ILE A 35 16.95 -1.93 -11.85
CA ILE A 35 17.23 -2.19 -10.43
C ILE A 35 15.93 -2.57 -9.75
N THR A 36 15.94 -3.70 -9.05
CA THR A 36 14.82 -4.13 -8.20
C THR A 36 15.17 -3.91 -6.73
N VAL A 37 14.28 -3.26 -6.02
CA VAL A 37 14.30 -3.15 -4.55
C VAL A 37 13.10 -3.92 -4.03
N ALA A 38 13.34 -4.90 -3.17
CA ALA A 38 12.29 -5.64 -2.49
C ALA A 38 12.37 -5.40 -0.98
N LEU A 39 11.21 -5.18 -0.38
CA LEU A 39 11.00 -5.03 1.04
C LEU A 39 10.09 -6.15 1.52
N SER A 40 10.41 -6.79 2.63
CA SER A 40 9.56 -7.80 3.26
C SER A 40 9.74 -7.81 4.78
N GLY A 41 8.74 -8.31 5.48
CA GLY A 41 8.79 -8.51 6.94
C GLY A 41 7.54 -9.21 7.44
N ASP A 42 7.63 -9.76 8.65
CA ASP A 42 6.51 -10.48 9.28
C ASP A 42 5.50 -9.50 9.88
N ALA A 43 5.99 -8.45 10.54
CA ALA A 43 5.14 -7.41 11.11
C ALA A 43 5.90 -6.07 11.15
N PHE A 44 5.24 -5.01 10.73
CA PHE A 44 5.76 -3.65 10.83
C PHE A 44 4.65 -2.70 11.24
N ARG A 45 4.80 -2.06 12.41
CA ARG A 45 3.85 -1.11 12.99
C ARG A 45 4.34 0.31 12.84
N THR A 46 3.44 1.18 12.42
CA THR A 46 3.64 2.64 12.41
C THR A 46 2.53 3.28 13.23
N ARG A 47 2.89 4.04 14.25
CA ARG A 47 1.96 4.82 15.06
C ARG A 47 2.33 6.28 14.96
N LEU A 48 1.34 7.13 14.69
CA LEU A 48 1.49 8.59 14.64
C LEU A 48 0.59 9.23 15.69
N GLU A 49 1.18 10.06 16.51
CA GLU A 49 0.48 10.93 17.45
C GLU A 49 0.77 12.40 17.09
N LYS A 50 -0.25 13.25 17.22
CA LYS A 50 -0.15 14.70 17.04
C LYS A 50 -0.77 15.40 18.20
N ASN A 51 -0.01 16.29 18.85
CA ASN A 51 -0.42 16.98 20.08
C ASN A 51 -0.92 16.01 21.18
N GLY A 52 -0.30 14.83 21.31
CA GLY A 52 -0.68 13.79 22.25
C GLY A 52 -1.93 12.98 21.88
N ALA A 53 -2.55 13.26 20.74
CA ALA A 53 -3.70 12.51 20.24
C ALA A 53 -3.27 11.50 19.18
N LEU A 54 -3.80 10.28 19.24
CA LEU A 54 -3.59 9.25 18.24
C LEU A 54 -4.22 9.67 16.90
N VAL A 55 -3.40 9.74 15.84
CA VAL A 55 -3.84 10.02 14.47
C VAL A 55 -3.94 8.73 13.67
N MET A 56 -2.96 7.84 13.83
CA MET A 56 -2.83 6.63 13.04
C MET A 56 -2.10 5.54 13.83
N ASP A 57 -2.58 4.31 13.75
CA ASP A 57 -1.91 3.11 14.26
C ASP A 57 -2.09 2.00 13.24
N HIS A 58 -1.09 1.79 12.43
CA HIS A 58 -1.09 0.82 11.32
C HIS A 58 -0.11 -0.31 11.60
N THR A 59 -0.57 -1.53 11.42
CA THR A 59 0.31 -2.71 11.42
C THR A 59 0.16 -3.44 10.09
N MET A 60 1.24 -3.54 9.34
CA MET A 60 1.34 -4.41 8.18
C MET A 60 1.85 -5.77 8.61
N LEU A 61 1.16 -6.83 8.22
CA LEU A 61 1.51 -8.21 8.52
C LEU A 61 1.85 -8.95 7.23
N GLY A 62 2.89 -9.76 7.26
CA GLY A 62 3.32 -10.59 6.15
C GLY A 62 3.53 -9.75 4.88
N PHE A 63 4.16 -8.58 5.00
CA PHE A 63 4.25 -7.68 3.88
C PHE A 63 5.40 -8.05 2.94
N GLU A 64 5.10 -7.94 1.65
CA GLU A 64 6.05 -8.03 0.56
C GLU A 64 5.78 -6.86 -0.39
N SER A 65 6.80 -6.09 -0.70
CA SER A 65 6.75 -5.01 -1.67
C SER A 65 7.97 -5.10 -2.57
N SER A 66 7.79 -4.96 -3.86
CA SER A 66 8.90 -4.87 -4.80
C SER A 66 8.69 -3.73 -5.79
N VAL A 67 9.76 -3.02 -6.09
CA VAL A 67 9.80 -1.99 -7.12
C VAL A 67 10.95 -2.29 -8.05
N THR A 68 10.65 -2.42 -9.34
CA THR A 68 11.66 -2.53 -10.40
C THR A 68 11.68 -1.22 -11.17
N THR A 69 12.80 -0.53 -11.15
CA THR A 69 13.01 0.74 -11.86
C THR A 69 13.85 0.51 -13.09
N THR A 70 13.41 1.03 -14.22
CA THR A 70 14.08 1.03 -15.52
C THR A 70 14.18 2.46 -16.05
N ILE A 71 14.85 2.67 -17.18
CA ILE A 71 14.90 3.97 -17.86
C ILE A 71 13.53 4.43 -18.39
N ALA A 72 12.59 3.49 -18.60
CA ALA A 72 11.25 3.75 -19.14
C ALA A 72 10.18 4.01 -18.05
N GLY A 73 10.56 3.84 -16.78
CA GLY A 73 9.62 3.96 -15.66
C GLY A 73 9.88 2.91 -14.59
N HIS A 74 8.90 2.67 -13.74
CA HIS A 74 9.01 1.63 -12.72
C HIS A 74 7.74 0.78 -12.62
N THR A 75 7.91 -0.44 -12.14
CA THR A 75 6.81 -1.32 -11.77
C THR A 75 6.82 -1.57 -10.28
N ALA A 76 5.65 -1.65 -9.67
CA ALA A 76 5.52 -1.93 -8.25
C ALA A 76 4.52 -3.05 -7.99
N SER A 77 4.88 -3.94 -7.05
CA SER A 77 3.98 -4.95 -6.48
C SER A 77 3.97 -4.80 -4.97
N ARG A 78 2.79 -4.97 -4.36
CA ARG A 78 2.60 -4.87 -2.91
C ARG A 78 1.61 -5.92 -2.45
N ASN A 79 2.01 -6.73 -1.48
CA ASN A 79 1.15 -7.73 -0.86
C ASN A 79 1.33 -7.60 0.65
N TYR A 80 0.26 -7.38 1.37
CA TYR A 80 0.28 -7.28 2.82
C TYR A 80 -1.13 -7.41 3.41
N THR A 81 -1.19 -7.72 4.68
CA THR A 81 -2.38 -7.55 5.50
C THR A 81 -2.21 -6.28 6.32
N LEU A 82 -3.16 -5.38 6.23
CA LEU A 82 -3.18 -4.14 7.01
C LEU A 82 -4.22 -4.26 8.11
N SER A 83 -3.77 -4.10 9.35
CA SER A 83 -4.63 -3.78 10.48
C SER A 83 -4.44 -2.31 10.80
N THR A 84 -5.51 -1.56 10.87
CA THR A 84 -5.45 -0.13 11.19
C THR A 84 -6.46 0.23 12.25
N SER A 85 -6.05 1.10 13.16
CA SER A 85 -6.90 1.80 14.10
C SER A 85 -6.58 3.29 14.00
N SER A 86 -7.56 4.08 13.65
CA SER A 86 -7.48 5.54 13.64
C SER A 86 -8.82 6.13 14.06
N PRO A 87 -8.90 7.40 14.46
CA PRO A 87 -10.18 8.04 14.81
C PRO A 87 -11.21 8.01 13.68
N SER A 88 -10.75 8.02 12.43
CA SER A 88 -11.60 7.98 11.22
C SER A 88 -11.94 6.57 10.75
N VAL A 89 -11.09 5.59 11.04
CA VAL A 89 -11.27 4.19 10.61
C VAL A 89 -10.98 3.29 11.81
N ARG A 90 -12.04 2.80 12.46
CA ARG A 90 -11.89 1.91 13.60
C ARG A 90 -11.76 0.47 13.15
N ASP A 91 -10.73 -0.21 13.67
CA ASP A 91 -10.54 -1.68 13.55
C ASP A 91 -10.72 -2.23 12.13
N LEU A 92 -10.20 -1.51 11.14
CA LEU A 92 -10.17 -1.98 9.77
C LEU A 92 -9.08 -3.05 9.64
N TYR A 93 -9.47 -4.19 9.10
CA TYR A 93 -8.59 -5.27 8.71
C TYR A 93 -8.79 -5.55 7.23
N VAL A 94 -7.75 -5.34 6.42
CA VAL A 94 -7.81 -5.57 4.99
C VAL A 94 -6.57 -6.34 4.52
N VAL A 95 -6.78 -7.19 3.52
CA VAL A 95 -5.71 -7.85 2.78
C VAL A 95 -5.53 -7.13 1.45
N VAL A 96 -4.32 -6.68 1.17
CA VAL A 96 -3.96 -6.05 -0.10
C VAL A 96 -3.09 -7.00 -0.89
N LYS A 97 -3.47 -7.26 -2.14
CA LYS A 97 -2.75 -8.14 -3.05
C LYS A 97 -2.64 -7.52 -4.44
N THR A 98 -1.45 -7.48 -4.97
CA THR A 98 -1.22 -7.14 -6.37
C THR A 98 -1.70 -8.28 -7.26
N ILE A 99 -2.62 -8.00 -8.15
CA ILE A 99 -3.10 -8.93 -9.19
C ILE A 99 -2.22 -8.79 -10.42
N THR A 100 -2.03 -7.55 -10.87
CA THR A 100 -1.09 -7.20 -11.95
C THR A 100 -0.20 -6.08 -11.45
N PRO A 101 1.13 -6.18 -11.58
CA PRO A 101 2.04 -5.12 -11.14
C PRO A 101 1.62 -3.75 -11.66
N LEU A 102 1.64 -2.76 -10.77
CA LEU A 102 1.37 -1.38 -11.14
C LEU A 102 2.54 -0.82 -11.94
N VAL A 103 2.29 -0.30 -13.12
CA VAL A 103 3.27 0.31 -14.01
C VAL A 103 3.14 1.82 -13.92
N TYR A 104 4.25 2.49 -13.65
CA TYR A 104 4.33 3.94 -13.58
C TYR A 104 5.19 4.45 -14.74
N GLY A 105 4.72 5.49 -15.41
CA GLY A 105 5.49 6.26 -16.39
C GLY A 105 6.23 7.42 -15.71
N ALA A 106 6.20 8.57 -16.35
CA ALA A 106 6.75 9.82 -15.82
C ALA A 106 5.84 10.47 -14.75
N ASP A 107 4.57 10.11 -14.74
CA ASP A 107 3.56 10.65 -13.82
C ASP A 107 3.60 9.93 -12.46
N ALA A 108 3.02 10.58 -11.45
CA ALA A 108 2.95 10.03 -10.09
C ALA A 108 1.99 8.83 -9.99
N ASN A 109 0.96 8.78 -10.84
CA ASN A 109 -0.04 7.74 -10.83
C ASN A 109 0.32 6.57 -11.76
N PRO A 110 -0.09 5.33 -11.45
CA PRO A 110 0.13 4.21 -12.34
C PRO A 110 -0.71 4.34 -13.61
N VAL A 111 -0.10 3.94 -14.73
CA VAL A 111 -0.75 3.93 -16.06
C VAL A 111 -1.42 2.60 -16.37
N SER A 112 -1.08 1.53 -15.66
CA SER A 112 -1.70 0.21 -15.76
C SER A 112 -1.42 -0.63 -14.52
N GLY A 113 -2.08 -1.78 -14.43
CA GLY A 113 -1.96 -2.71 -13.31
C GLY A 113 -3.20 -2.71 -12.41
N SER A 114 -3.23 -3.63 -11.46
CA SER A 114 -4.37 -3.76 -10.55
C SER A 114 -3.99 -4.36 -9.21
N ILE A 115 -4.70 -3.93 -8.18
CA ILE A 115 -4.63 -4.48 -6.83
C ILE A 115 -6.02 -4.89 -6.35
N LEU A 116 -6.08 -5.94 -5.56
CA LEU A 116 -7.26 -6.40 -4.84
C LEU A 116 -7.13 -6.03 -3.38
N VAL A 117 -8.14 -5.37 -2.85
CA VAL A 117 -8.29 -5.08 -1.43
C VAL A 117 -9.48 -5.88 -0.91
N THR A 118 -9.23 -6.78 0.03
CA THR A 118 -10.25 -7.65 0.61
C THR A 118 -10.44 -7.30 2.08
N GLY A 119 -11.65 -6.92 2.43
CA GLY A 119 -12.11 -6.73 3.81
C GLY A 119 -12.81 -7.98 4.35
N ALA A 120 -13.48 -7.84 5.50
CA ALA A 120 -14.14 -8.97 6.18
C ALA A 120 -15.29 -9.58 5.36
N ALA A 121 -16.03 -8.79 4.60
CA ALA A 121 -17.25 -9.25 3.89
C ALA A 121 -17.33 -8.75 2.44
N SER A 122 -16.37 -7.96 1.99
CA SER A 122 -16.37 -7.36 0.66
C SER A 122 -14.95 -7.27 0.10
N SER A 123 -14.87 -7.06 -1.20
CA SER A 123 -13.59 -6.77 -1.83
C SER A 123 -13.75 -5.71 -2.92
N VAL A 124 -12.67 -4.99 -3.19
CA VAL A 124 -12.60 -4.04 -4.31
C VAL A 124 -11.33 -4.32 -5.12
N THR A 125 -11.49 -4.42 -6.44
CA THR A 125 -10.36 -4.41 -7.35
C THR A 125 -10.17 -2.99 -7.85
N ILE A 126 -8.97 -2.47 -7.65
CA ILE A 126 -8.53 -1.14 -8.08
C ILE A 126 -7.66 -1.34 -9.31
N THR A 127 -8.11 -0.87 -10.47
CA THR A 127 -7.41 -1.03 -11.76
C THR A 127 -7.03 0.34 -12.31
N ALA A 128 -5.74 0.56 -12.54
CA ALA A 128 -5.27 1.72 -13.28
C ALA A 128 -5.74 1.63 -14.74
N VAL A 129 -6.53 2.60 -15.17
CA VAL A 129 -6.99 2.71 -16.56
C VAL A 129 -5.95 3.45 -17.40
N ASP A 130 -5.46 4.56 -16.84
CA ASP A 130 -4.39 5.39 -17.37
C ASP A 130 -3.83 6.28 -16.23
N ALA A 131 -2.88 7.17 -16.53
CA ALA A 131 -2.29 8.10 -15.55
C ALA A 131 -3.32 9.07 -14.91
N ALA A 132 -4.47 9.29 -15.52
CA ALA A 132 -5.48 10.22 -15.04
C ALA A 132 -6.63 9.53 -14.30
N SER A 133 -6.90 8.25 -14.58
CA SER A 133 -8.12 7.58 -14.16
C SER A 133 -7.90 6.18 -13.61
N VAL A 134 -8.77 5.80 -12.68
CA VAL A 134 -8.80 4.52 -12.00
C VAL A 134 -10.21 3.93 -12.05
N ARG A 135 -10.32 2.61 -12.21
CA ARG A 135 -11.56 1.86 -12.12
C ARG A 135 -11.60 1.06 -10.81
N LEU A 136 -12.73 1.12 -10.14
CA LEU A 136 -13.06 0.36 -8.95
C LEU A 136 -14.16 -0.64 -9.27
N ASP A 137 -13.88 -1.92 -9.06
CA ASP A 137 -14.86 -3.01 -9.22
C ASP A 137 -15.15 -3.58 -7.83
N LEU A 138 -16.33 -3.30 -7.28
CA LEU A 138 -16.76 -3.74 -5.95
C LEU A 138 -17.43 -5.11 -6.03
N SER A 139 -17.02 -6.03 -5.18
CA SER A 139 -17.75 -7.26 -4.83
C SER A 139 -18.27 -7.12 -3.40
N ALA A 140 -19.56 -6.83 -3.28
CA ALA A 140 -20.18 -6.54 -1.97
C ALA A 140 -20.19 -7.73 -1.01
N ARG A 141 -20.02 -8.97 -1.53
CA ARG A 141 -19.94 -10.20 -0.74
C ARG A 141 -18.55 -10.82 -0.71
N GLY A 142 -17.57 -10.21 -1.38
CA GLY A 142 -16.21 -10.75 -1.47
C GLY A 142 -16.09 -12.08 -2.25
N ASP A 143 -17.12 -12.48 -2.97
CA ASP A 143 -17.21 -13.72 -3.75
C ASP A 143 -16.68 -13.59 -5.19
N GLY A 144 -16.17 -12.40 -5.54
CA GLY A 144 -15.66 -12.09 -6.87
C GLY A 144 -16.74 -11.65 -7.86
N VAL A 145 -18.02 -11.71 -7.48
CA VAL A 145 -19.11 -11.20 -8.32
C VAL A 145 -19.16 -9.68 -8.21
N ILE A 146 -18.93 -8.98 -9.31
CA ILE A 146 -18.94 -7.52 -9.34
C ILE A 146 -20.37 -7.02 -9.21
N THR A 147 -20.61 -6.24 -8.16
CA THR A 147 -21.93 -5.62 -7.87
C THR A 147 -21.99 -4.16 -8.28
N GLU A 148 -20.84 -3.49 -8.34
CA GLU A 148 -20.75 -2.09 -8.75
C GLU A 148 -19.40 -1.86 -9.42
N THR A 149 -19.39 -1.02 -10.45
CA THR A 149 -18.19 -0.53 -11.11
C THR A 149 -18.24 0.99 -11.17
N ARG A 150 -17.15 1.64 -10.76
CA ARG A 150 -16.99 3.09 -10.84
C ARG A 150 -15.63 3.43 -11.44
N THR A 151 -15.62 4.39 -12.38
CA THR A 151 -14.38 5.00 -12.89
C THR A 151 -14.34 6.45 -12.44
N MET A 152 -13.19 6.88 -11.93
CA MET A 152 -12.99 8.22 -11.40
C MET A 152 -11.54 8.68 -11.62
N PRO A 153 -11.26 9.98 -11.53
CA PRO A 153 -9.89 10.49 -11.48
C PRO A 153 -9.14 9.97 -10.24
N TRP A 154 -7.83 9.70 -10.38
CA TRP A 154 -6.96 9.33 -9.24
C TRP A 154 -7.09 10.31 -8.09
N ARG A 155 -7.09 11.61 -8.38
CA ARG A 155 -7.23 12.66 -7.36
C ARG A 155 -8.52 12.53 -6.52
N GLU A 156 -9.62 12.07 -7.13
CA GLU A 156 -10.88 11.88 -6.39
C GLU A 156 -10.77 10.70 -5.42
N LEU A 157 -10.12 9.60 -5.85
CA LEU A 157 -9.85 8.46 -4.97
C LEU A 157 -8.94 8.87 -3.80
N GLU A 158 -7.85 9.60 -4.04
CA GLU A 158 -6.93 10.06 -3.01
C GLU A 158 -7.58 10.97 -1.97
N GLN A 159 -8.54 11.80 -2.39
CA GLN A 159 -9.28 12.69 -1.49
C GLN A 159 -10.36 11.97 -0.67
N SER A 160 -10.73 10.75 -1.05
CA SER A 160 -11.74 9.94 -0.36
C SER A 160 -11.14 9.00 0.71
N LEU A 161 -9.81 8.90 0.76
CA LEU A 161 -9.06 8.10 1.73
C LEU A 161 -8.60 8.95 2.93
#